data_373b77ed6bfc23c07cc2e51ae749d9d4
#
_entry.id   373b77ed6bfc23c07cc2e51ae749d9d4
#
_cell.length_a   1.000
_cell.length_b   1.000
_cell.length_c   1.000
_cell.angle_alpha   90.00
_cell.angle_beta   90.00
_cell.angle_gamma   90.00
#
_symmetry.space_group_name_H-M   'P 1'
#
loop_
_entity.id
_entity.type
_entity.pdbx_description
1 polymer ?
#
loop_
_entity_poly.entity_id
_entity_poly.type
_entity_poly.pdbx_seq_one_letter_code
_entity_poly.pdbx_strand_id
1 'polypeptide(L)'
;MKFFNLTSALAAGLLLAGSAWADDNKSLYENNFESAEVGKVPEDFLVLDGGFVVKAEGKNKFLELPGAPLDSFGVLFGPTEKSDLEVSARINGTGKGRRYPTFGVGLNGQGGYRLQVSPGKKMLELYKADEIVASVGYEWKSGSWTMLKLQVKKNGEAWKIEGKAWVQGEKEPDSFMVTSDQKFEPPAGRASIWGQPYATTPIQFDDLVVRRLGGQ
;
A
#
# COMPACT_ATOMS: atom_id res chain seq x y z
N MET A 1 83.06 3.37 13.84
CA MET A 1 82.02 4.32 14.11
C MET A 1 80.94 4.19 13.03
N LYS A 2 79.85 3.53 13.28
CA LYS A 2 78.72 3.36 12.32
C LYS A 2 77.52 4.14 12.87
N PHE A 3 77.09 5.10 12.10
CA PHE A 3 75.87 5.90 12.41
C PHE A 3 74.66 5.18 11.83
N PHE A 4 73.71 4.84 12.67
CA PHE A 4 72.39 4.33 12.27
C PHE A 4 71.42 5.54 12.14
N ASN A 5 70.90 5.73 10.94
CA ASN A 5 69.81 6.66 10.71
C ASN A 5 68.48 5.93 10.87
N LEU A 6 67.68 6.42 11.81
CA LEU A 6 66.33 5.96 12.08
C LEU A 6 65.36 6.86 11.32
N THR A 7 64.77 6.37 10.24
CA THR A 7 63.68 7.06 9.52
C THR A 7 62.34 6.63 10.07
N SER A 8 61.65 7.55 10.76
CA SER A 8 60.28 7.33 11.23
C SER A 8 59.29 7.55 10.07
N ALA A 9 58.59 6.49 9.68
CA ALA A 9 57.48 6.55 8.75
C ALA A 9 56.18 6.88 9.52
N LEU A 10 55.61 8.07 9.23
CA LEU A 10 54.29 8.49 9.73
C LEU A 10 53.23 7.86 8.81
N ALA A 11 52.48 6.88 9.31
CA ALA A 11 51.33 6.33 8.61
C ALA A 11 50.09 7.22 8.91
N ALA A 12 49.67 8.00 7.93
CA ALA A 12 48.42 8.74 7.99
C ALA A 12 47.26 7.77 7.71
N GLY A 13 46.52 7.41 8.76
CA GLY A 13 45.29 6.64 8.66
C GLY A 13 44.15 7.49 8.09
N LEU A 14 43.73 7.21 6.87
CA LEU A 14 42.55 7.82 6.26
C LEU A 14 41.30 7.15 6.87
N LEU A 15 40.63 7.83 7.79
CA LEU A 15 39.31 7.48 8.28
C LEU A 15 38.30 7.76 7.16
N LEU A 16 37.93 6.71 6.43
CA LEU A 16 36.73 6.74 5.57
C LEU A 16 35.49 6.76 6.48
N ALA A 17 34.96 7.97 6.69
CA ALA A 17 33.61 8.12 7.24
C ALA A 17 32.64 7.61 6.18
N GLY A 18 32.23 6.36 6.31
CA GLY A 18 31.11 5.79 5.56
C GLY A 18 29.85 6.55 5.98
N SER A 19 29.35 7.44 5.11
CA SER A 19 28.00 7.97 5.23
C SER A 19 27.03 6.77 5.10
N ALA A 20 26.51 6.32 6.24
CA ALA A 20 25.35 5.43 6.25
C ALA A 20 24.21 6.23 5.59
N TRP A 21 23.89 5.89 4.35
CA TRP A 21 22.66 6.34 3.71
C TRP A 21 21.55 5.73 4.56
N ALA A 22 20.84 6.56 5.34
CA ALA A 22 19.62 6.16 5.99
C ALA A 22 18.68 5.71 4.89
N ASP A 23 18.18 4.48 4.98
CA ASP A 23 17.17 3.95 4.09
C ASP A 23 15.89 4.77 4.35
N ASP A 24 15.68 5.80 3.52
CA ASP A 24 14.59 6.79 3.67
C ASP A 24 13.18 6.17 3.53
N ASN A 25 13.09 4.87 3.17
CA ASN A 25 11.85 4.13 3.00
C ASN A 25 11.67 3.05 4.09
N LYS A 26 11.57 3.48 5.34
CA LYS A 26 11.38 2.55 6.45
C LYS A 26 10.01 1.87 6.37
N SER A 27 9.99 0.54 6.34
CA SER A 27 8.76 -0.23 6.54
C SER A 27 8.21 0.01 7.95
N LEU A 28 6.96 0.42 8.04
CA LEU A 28 6.21 0.61 9.28
C LEU A 28 5.33 -0.60 9.59
N TYR A 29 4.95 -1.34 8.55
CA TYR A 29 4.10 -2.52 8.63
C TYR A 29 4.25 -3.38 7.39
N GLU A 30 4.30 -4.70 7.59
CA GLU A 30 4.26 -5.70 6.51
C GLU A 30 3.46 -6.93 6.97
N ASN A 31 2.58 -7.43 6.12
CA ASN A 31 1.86 -8.67 6.36
C ASN A 31 1.53 -9.37 5.03
N ASN A 32 2.09 -10.55 4.84
CA ASN A 32 1.84 -11.43 3.72
C ASN A 32 0.99 -12.65 4.12
N PHE A 33 0.42 -12.66 5.30
CA PHE A 33 -0.44 -13.70 5.88
C PHE A 33 0.16 -15.09 6.01
N GLU A 34 1.39 -15.36 5.57
CA GLU A 34 1.98 -16.71 5.57
C GLU A 34 2.10 -17.31 6.98
N SER A 35 2.29 -16.47 8.00
CA SER A 35 2.32 -16.89 9.42
C SER A 35 0.95 -16.88 10.09
N ALA A 36 -0.09 -16.35 9.43
CA ALA A 36 -1.41 -16.19 10.02
C ALA A 36 -2.17 -17.54 10.14
N GLU A 37 -3.07 -17.61 11.11
CA GLU A 37 -3.94 -18.78 11.30
C GLU A 37 -5.11 -18.74 10.31
N VAL A 38 -5.27 -19.80 9.52
CA VAL A 38 -6.40 -19.96 8.59
C VAL A 38 -7.71 -19.98 9.37
N GLY A 39 -8.71 -19.28 8.88
CA GLY A 39 -10.04 -19.18 9.52
C GLY A 39 -10.16 -18.01 10.50
N LYS A 40 -9.10 -17.25 10.76
CA LYS A 40 -9.11 -16.09 11.65
C LYS A 40 -8.72 -14.81 10.91
N VAL A 41 -8.98 -13.67 11.53
CA VAL A 41 -8.42 -12.38 11.16
C VAL A 41 -7.25 -12.11 12.11
N PRO A 42 -6.09 -11.59 11.66
CA PRO A 42 -4.99 -11.22 12.54
C PRO A 42 -5.44 -10.23 13.62
N GLU A 43 -4.94 -10.36 14.85
CA GLU A 43 -5.39 -9.59 16.02
C GLU A 43 -5.11 -8.08 15.90
N ASP A 44 -4.11 -7.70 15.12
CA ASP A 44 -3.72 -6.31 14.88
C ASP A 44 -4.62 -5.61 13.85
N PHE A 45 -5.53 -6.32 13.19
CA PHE A 45 -6.52 -5.76 12.28
C PHE A 45 -7.76 -5.26 13.03
N LEU A 46 -8.26 -4.10 12.62
CA LEU A 46 -9.56 -3.60 13.05
C LEU A 46 -10.56 -3.72 11.89
N VAL A 47 -11.38 -4.76 11.94
CA VAL A 47 -12.48 -4.94 10.99
C VAL A 47 -13.54 -3.89 11.26
N LEU A 48 -13.82 -3.04 10.27
CA LEU A 48 -14.88 -2.03 10.34
C LEU A 48 -16.23 -2.68 10.03
N ASP A 49 -16.25 -3.50 8.99
CA ASP A 49 -17.38 -4.33 8.58
C ASP A 49 -16.89 -5.42 7.62
N GLY A 50 -17.65 -6.52 7.50
CA GLY A 50 -17.41 -7.63 6.60
C GLY A 50 -16.85 -8.88 7.28
N GLY A 51 -17.09 -10.03 6.66
CA GLY A 51 -16.67 -11.34 7.15
C GLY A 51 -15.26 -11.72 6.69
N PHE A 52 -14.28 -10.85 6.86
CA PHE A 52 -12.90 -11.14 6.50
C PHE A 52 -12.37 -12.38 7.23
N VAL A 53 -11.57 -13.17 6.53
CA VAL A 53 -10.97 -14.38 7.09
C VAL A 53 -9.71 -14.77 6.32
N VAL A 54 -8.67 -15.23 7.01
CA VAL A 54 -7.49 -15.78 6.34
C VAL A 54 -7.85 -17.12 5.68
N LYS A 55 -7.50 -17.23 4.40
CA LYS A 55 -7.64 -18.45 3.59
C LYS A 55 -6.27 -18.90 3.09
N ALA A 56 -6.19 -20.12 2.62
CA ALA A 56 -5.01 -20.68 1.99
C ALA A 56 -5.37 -21.32 0.65
N GLU A 57 -4.54 -21.09 -0.36
CA GLU A 57 -4.58 -21.74 -1.66
C GLU A 57 -3.16 -22.20 -2.04
N GLY A 58 -2.96 -23.51 -2.05
CA GLY A 58 -1.63 -24.09 -2.18
C GLY A 58 -0.73 -23.69 -1.01
N LYS A 59 0.34 -22.95 -1.32
CA LYS A 59 1.29 -22.40 -0.32
C LYS A 59 1.03 -20.94 0.04
N ASN A 60 0.15 -20.26 -0.66
CA ASN A 60 -0.16 -18.86 -0.44
C ASN A 60 -1.31 -18.70 0.55
N LYS A 61 -1.14 -17.84 1.54
CA LYS A 61 -2.21 -17.38 2.41
C LYS A 61 -2.54 -15.93 2.11
N PHE A 62 -3.79 -15.57 2.26
CA PHE A 62 -4.30 -14.22 2.00
C PHE A 62 -5.51 -13.94 2.89
N LEU A 63 -5.85 -12.68 3.06
CA LEU A 63 -7.11 -12.29 3.68
C LEU A 63 -8.20 -12.28 2.61
N GLU A 64 -9.28 -13.00 2.84
CA GLU A 64 -10.43 -13.06 1.95
C GLU A 64 -11.62 -12.32 2.52
N LEU A 65 -12.22 -11.44 1.71
CA LEU A 65 -13.56 -10.93 1.91
C LEU A 65 -14.52 -11.81 1.10
N PRO A 66 -15.40 -12.57 1.75
CA PRO A 66 -16.35 -13.45 1.06
C PRO A 66 -17.28 -12.67 0.13
N GLY A 67 -17.78 -13.32 -0.91
CA GLY A 67 -18.84 -12.77 -1.74
C GLY A 67 -20.07 -12.42 -0.89
N ALA A 68 -20.51 -11.18 -0.96
CA ALA A 68 -21.62 -10.63 -0.18
C ALA A 68 -22.53 -9.77 -1.05
N PRO A 69 -23.73 -9.39 -0.58
CA PRO A 69 -24.53 -8.37 -1.25
C PRO A 69 -23.79 -7.03 -1.33
N LEU A 70 -24.36 -6.10 -2.09
CA LEU A 70 -23.86 -4.76 -2.41
C LEU A 70 -23.62 -3.90 -1.17
N ASP A 71 -22.48 -4.11 -0.50
CA ASP A 71 -22.03 -3.24 0.56
C ASP A 71 -20.51 -3.03 0.48
N SER A 72 -20.02 -1.99 1.14
CA SER A 72 -18.60 -1.65 1.19
C SER A 72 -18.04 -2.10 2.53
N PHE A 73 -17.07 -2.99 2.48
CA PHE A 73 -16.42 -3.58 3.63
C PHE A 73 -14.98 -3.10 3.75
N GLY A 74 -14.49 -2.98 4.96
CA GLY A 74 -13.16 -2.46 5.19
C GLY A 74 -12.48 -2.97 6.45
N VAL A 75 -11.15 -2.95 6.40
CA VAL A 75 -10.27 -3.32 7.50
C VAL A 75 -9.17 -2.27 7.64
N LEU A 76 -8.89 -1.85 8.87
CA LEU A 76 -7.75 -0.99 9.20
C LEU A 76 -6.60 -1.84 9.73
N PHE A 77 -5.37 -1.51 9.32
CA PHE A 77 -4.15 -2.21 9.75
C PHE A 77 -2.96 -1.24 9.87
N GLY A 78 -1.87 -1.72 10.46
CA GLY A 78 -0.66 -0.93 10.66
C GLY A 78 -0.81 0.19 11.70
N PRO A 79 0.19 1.09 11.83
CA PRO A 79 0.18 2.18 12.80
C PRO A 79 -0.73 3.33 12.39
N THR A 80 -1.07 4.18 13.37
CA THR A 80 -1.74 5.46 13.14
C THR A 80 -0.71 6.52 12.78
N GLU A 81 -0.80 7.06 11.58
CA GLU A 81 0.14 8.03 11.01
C GLU A 81 -0.59 9.14 10.25
N LYS A 82 0.11 10.20 9.85
CA LYS A 82 -0.49 11.36 9.15
C LYS A 82 -0.04 11.51 7.70
N SER A 83 1.24 11.78 7.47
CA SER A 83 1.79 12.11 6.15
C SER A 83 3.11 11.41 5.88
N ASP A 84 3.60 11.59 4.66
CA ASP A 84 4.82 10.96 4.14
C ASP A 84 4.74 9.44 4.26
N LEU A 85 3.63 8.91 3.74
CA LEU A 85 3.25 7.51 3.81
C LEU A 85 2.99 6.93 2.43
N GLU A 86 3.30 5.68 2.30
CA GLU A 86 2.90 4.82 1.19
C GLU A 86 2.21 3.58 1.74
N VAL A 87 1.10 3.19 1.14
CA VAL A 87 0.50 1.86 1.31
C VAL A 87 0.50 1.13 -0.02
N SER A 88 0.83 -0.14 0.02
CA SER A 88 0.68 -1.04 -1.13
C SER A 88 0.06 -2.36 -0.70
N ALA A 89 -0.62 -3.00 -1.65
CA ALA A 89 -1.17 -4.34 -1.53
C ALA A 89 -1.31 -4.99 -2.90
N ARG A 90 -1.38 -6.32 -2.94
CA ARG A 90 -1.95 -7.02 -4.10
C ARG A 90 -3.37 -7.47 -3.77
N ILE A 91 -4.26 -7.30 -4.74
CA ILE A 91 -5.67 -7.59 -4.58
C ILE A 91 -6.16 -8.40 -5.78
N ASN A 92 -6.87 -9.48 -5.52
CA ASN A 92 -7.47 -10.31 -6.57
C ASN A 92 -8.99 -10.32 -6.40
N GLY A 93 -9.67 -10.23 -7.51
CA GLY A 93 -11.12 -10.34 -7.60
C GLY A 93 -11.52 -10.93 -8.95
N THR A 94 -12.75 -11.40 -9.04
CA THR A 94 -13.27 -12.00 -10.27
C THR A 94 -14.60 -11.37 -10.64
N GLY A 95 -14.72 -10.92 -11.89
CA GLY A 95 -15.98 -10.49 -12.45
C GLY A 95 -16.86 -11.68 -12.84
N LYS A 96 -18.18 -11.53 -12.73
CA LYS A 96 -19.14 -12.54 -13.14
C LYS A 96 -20.26 -11.93 -14.00
N GLY A 97 -20.23 -12.23 -15.29
CA GLY A 97 -21.14 -11.61 -16.25
C GLY A 97 -20.92 -10.09 -16.33
N ARG A 98 -21.94 -9.30 -15.98
CA ARG A 98 -21.87 -7.82 -15.95
C ARG A 98 -21.56 -7.26 -14.56
N ARG A 99 -21.20 -8.12 -13.62
CA ARG A 99 -20.95 -7.74 -12.22
C ARG A 99 -19.46 -7.77 -11.94
N TYR A 100 -18.96 -6.70 -11.38
CA TYR A 100 -17.54 -6.51 -11.11
C TYR A 100 -17.34 -6.11 -9.65
N PRO A 101 -16.38 -6.69 -8.93
CA PRO A 101 -16.02 -6.16 -7.61
C PRO A 101 -15.41 -4.76 -7.75
N THR A 102 -15.47 -3.95 -6.72
CA THR A 102 -14.58 -2.82 -6.53
C THR A 102 -13.69 -3.09 -5.34
N PHE A 103 -12.47 -2.58 -5.37
CA PHE A 103 -11.52 -2.82 -4.29
C PHE A 103 -10.44 -1.72 -4.25
N GLY A 104 -9.78 -1.56 -3.12
CA GLY A 104 -8.80 -0.52 -2.98
C GLY A 104 -7.97 -0.59 -1.71
N VAL A 105 -7.01 0.33 -1.63
CA VAL A 105 -6.18 0.61 -0.45
C VAL A 105 -6.42 2.03 0.01
N GLY A 106 -6.23 2.29 1.30
CA GLY A 106 -6.39 3.62 1.85
C GLY A 106 -5.33 3.99 2.87
N LEU A 107 -5.19 5.28 3.11
CA LEU A 107 -4.37 5.90 4.14
C LEU A 107 -5.20 6.88 4.96
N ASN A 108 -4.77 7.12 6.20
CA ASN A 108 -5.37 8.10 7.11
C ASN A 108 -6.79 7.75 7.59
N GLY A 109 -7.10 6.45 7.70
CA GLY A 109 -8.38 5.97 8.23
C GLY A 109 -9.56 6.20 7.29
N GLN A 110 -10.80 6.19 7.83
CA GLN A 110 -12.02 6.31 7.04
C GLN A 110 -12.22 7.69 6.41
N GLY A 111 -11.80 8.75 7.08
CA GLY A 111 -11.88 10.13 6.56
C GLY A 111 -10.69 10.55 5.70
N GLY A 112 -9.77 9.63 5.44
CA GLY A 112 -8.55 9.86 4.65
C GLY A 112 -8.72 9.66 3.16
N TYR A 113 -7.71 9.05 2.55
CA TYR A 113 -7.64 8.84 1.11
C TYR A 113 -7.76 7.35 0.76
N ARG A 114 -8.43 7.06 -0.34
CA ARG A 114 -8.57 5.70 -0.89
C ARG A 114 -8.29 5.69 -2.38
N LEU A 115 -7.41 4.79 -2.81
CA LEU A 115 -7.21 4.44 -4.21
C LEU A 115 -8.04 3.21 -4.53
N GLN A 116 -8.98 3.33 -5.47
CA GLN A 116 -9.95 2.29 -5.78
C GLN A 116 -9.92 1.91 -7.26
N VAL A 117 -9.87 0.63 -7.54
CA VAL A 117 -10.16 0.06 -8.86
C VAL A 117 -11.66 -0.14 -8.97
N SER A 118 -12.26 0.47 -9.98
CA SER A 118 -13.70 0.41 -10.29
C SER A 118 -13.91 -0.19 -11.71
N PRO A 119 -13.88 -1.53 -11.84
CA PRO A 119 -13.89 -2.20 -13.14
C PRO A 119 -15.15 -1.92 -13.97
N GLY A 120 -16.30 -1.81 -13.32
CA GLY A 120 -17.57 -1.49 -13.99
C GLY A 120 -17.58 -0.10 -14.66
N LYS A 121 -16.75 0.82 -14.16
CA LYS A 121 -16.54 2.15 -14.75
C LYS A 121 -15.29 2.20 -15.64
N LYS A 122 -14.42 1.17 -15.61
CA LYS A 122 -13.09 1.14 -16.22
C LYS A 122 -12.20 2.28 -15.72
N MET A 123 -12.18 2.51 -14.42
CA MET A 123 -11.48 3.64 -13.78
C MET A 123 -10.63 3.19 -12.61
N LEU A 124 -9.53 3.90 -12.41
CA LEU A 124 -8.80 4.02 -11.16
C LEU A 124 -9.18 5.36 -10.55
N GLU A 125 -9.77 5.34 -9.36
CA GLU A 125 -10.36 6.50 -8.71
C GLU A 125 -9.64 6.79 -7.41
N LEU A 126 -9.34 8.06 -7.17
CA LEU A 126 -8.79 8.57 -5.92
C LEU A 126 -9.90 9.28 -5.15
N TYR A 127 -10.16 8.81 -3.95
CA TYR A 127 -11.17 9.37 -3.05
C TYR A 127 -10.50 10.12 -1.90
N LYS A 128 -11.18 11.16 -1.43
CA LYS A 128 -11.00 11.76 -0.10
C LYS A 128 -12.31 11.55 0.66
N ALA A 129 -12.27 10.76 1.73
CA ALA A 129 -13.49 10.22 2.33
C ALA A 129 -14.39 9.58 1.25
N ASP A 130 -15.59 10.11 1.01
CA ASP A 130 -16.53 9.58 0.02
C ASP A 130 -16.55 10.35 -1.32
N GLU A 131 -15.70 11.39 -1.46
CA GLU A 131 -15.66 12.22 -2.67
C GLU A 131 -14.53 11.76 -3.61
N ILE A 132 -14.82 11.62 -4.91
CA ILE A 132 -13.81 11.38 -5.94
C ILE A 132 -13.08 12.71 -6.20
N VAL A 133 -11.78 12.76 -5.88
CA VAL A 133 -10.94 13.95 -6.09
C VAL A 133 -10.12 13.89 -7.37
N ALA A 134 -9.89 12.69 -7.90
CA ALA A 134 -9.26 12.47 -9.20
C ALA A 134 -9.59 11.08 -9.74
N SER A 135 -9.50 10.88 -11.05
CA SER A 135 -9.69 9.58 -11.69
C SER A 135 -8.97 9.48 -13.02
N VAL A 136 -8.65 8.26 -13.44
CA VAL A 136 -8.02 7.95 -14.73
C VAL A 136 -8.56 6.62 -15.26
N GLY A 137 -8.58 6.46 -16.59
CA GLY A 137 -8.94 5.20 -17.23
C GLY A 137 -8.03 4.06 -16.79
N TYR A 138 -8.61 2.92 -16.44
CA TYR A 138 -7.89 1.71 -16.05
C TYR A 138 -8.61 0.44 -16.50
N GLU A 139 -7.95 -0.35 -17.34
CA GLU A 139 -8.47 -1.63 -17.81
C GLU A 139 -8.04 -2.76 -16.89
N TRP A 140 -8.91 -3.11 -15.95
CA TRP A 140 -8.68 -4.19 -15.00
C TRP A 140 -8.80 -5.58 -15.63
N LYS A 141 -7.93 -6.51 -15.20
CA LYS A 141 -7.95 -7.91 -15.62
C LYS A 141 -8.58 -8.78 -14.53
N SER A 142 -9.78 -9.30 -14.80
CA SER A 142 -10.50 -10.22 -13.90
C SER A 142 -9.70 -11.48 -13.60
N GLY A 143 -9.62 -11.87 -12.33
CA GLY A 143 -8.90 -13.07 -11.86
C GLY A 143 -7.38 -12.93 -11.81
N SER A 144 -6.84 -11.72 -12.07
CA SER A 144 -5.42 -11.43 -11.92
C SER A 144 -5.17 -10.63 -10.65
N TRP A 145 -4.07 -10.91 -9.96
CA TRP A 145 -3.60 -10.07 -8.87
C TRP A 145 -3.24 -8.68 -9.39
N THR A 146 -3.89 -7.67 -8.83
CA THR A 146 -3.66 -6.27 -9.12
C THR A 146 -2.86 -5.66 -7.99
N MET A 147 -1.70 -5.10 -8.32
CA MET A 147 -0.91 -4.29 -7.39
C MET A 147 -1.51 -2.89 -7.31
N LEU A 148 -1.69 -2.39 -6.09
CA LEU A 148 -2.06 -1.00 -5.84
C LEU A 148 -1.01 -0.33 -4.98
N LYS A 149 -0.75 0.94 -5.26
CA LYS A 149 0.15 1.78 -4.47
C LYS A 149 -0.46 3.18 -4.34
N LEU A 150 -0.62 3.65 -3.11
CA LEU A 150 -1.12 4.97 -2.76
C LEU A 150 -0.09 5.69 -1.89
N GLN A 151 0.25 6.94 -2.24
CA GLN A 151 1.09 7.81 -1.43
C GLN A 151 0.32 9.03 -0.95
N VAL A 152 0.66 9.47 0.26
CA VAL A 152 0.28 10.77 0.82
C VAL A 152 1.57 11.46 1.27
N LYS A 153 2.01 12.46 0.52
CA LYS A 153 3.31 13.11 0.70
C LYS A 153 3.15 14.62 0.89
N LYS A 154 3.90 15.18 1.85
CA LYS A 154 4.00 16.63 1.99
C LYS A 154 4.75 17.24 0.79
N ASN A 155 4.21 18.31 0.22
CA ASN A 155 4.78 19.04 -0.90
C ASN A 155 4.68 20.55 -0.64
N GLY A 156 5.72 21.12 -0.02
CA GLY A 156 5.69 22.50 0.47
C GLY A 156 4.63 22.72 1.55
N GLU A 157 3.69 23.63 1.30
CA GLU A 157 2.56 23.91 2.21
C GLU A 157 1.32 23.05 1.92
N ALA A 158 1.39 22.18 0.90
CA ALA A 158 0.30 21.29 0.47
C ALA A 158 0.68 19.83 0.66
N TRP A 159 -0.27 18.93 0.36
CA TRP A 159 -0.07 17.47 0.32
C TRP A 159 -0.42 16.96 -1.06
N LYS A 160 0.46 16.15 -1.61
CA LYS A 160 0.28 15.46 -2.87
C LYS A 160 -0.16 14.03 -2.61
N ILE A 161 -1.28 13.64 -3.19
CA ILE A 161 -1.88 12.32 -3.08
C ILE A 161 -1.75 11.68 -4.45
N GLU A 162 -1.10 10.52 -4.52
CA GLU A 162 -0.76 9.89 -5.79
C GLU A 162 -1.05 8.39 -5.74
N GLY A 163 -1.61 7.86 -6.81
CA GLY A 163 -1.96 6.46 -6.91
C GLY A 163 -1.59 5.82 -8.23
N LYS A 164 -1.28 4.52 -8.20
CA LYS A 164 -1.08 3.67 -9.38
C LYS A 164 -1.53 2.25 -9.15
N ALA A 165 -1.86 1.56 -10.24
CA ALA A 165 -2.25 0.16 -10.25
C ALA A 165 -1.64 -0.54 -11.46
N TRP A 166 -1.27 -1.83 -11.29
CA TRP A 166 -0.77 -2.67 -12.38
C TRP A 166 -1.00 -4.14 -12.07
N VAL A 167 -0.92 -4.99 -13.07
CA VAL A 167 -1.05 -6.44 -12.89
C VAL A 167 0.24 -7.00 -12.31
N GLN A 168 0.14 -7.87 -11.30
CA GLN A 168 1.31 -8.56 -10.73
C GLN A 168 2.08 -9.31 -11.83
N GLY A 169 3.41 -9.14 -11.83
CA GLY A 169 4.31 -9.71 -12.86
C GLY A 169 4.52 -8.79 -14.08
N GLU A 170 3.72 -7.73 -14.25
CA GLU A 170 4.03 -6.66 -15.19
C GLU A 170 4.95 -5.62 -14.55
N LYS A 171 5.63 -4.79 -15.37
CA LYS A 171 6.47 -3.70 -14.84
C LYS A 171 5.61 -2.69 -14.08
N GLU A 172 6.03 -2.32 -12.87
CA GLU A 172 5.43 -1.19 -12.14
C GLU A 172 5.53 0.09 -12.98
N PRO A 173 4.45 0.87 -13.15
CA PRO A 173 4.49 2.14 -13.86
C PRO A 173 5.51 3.10 -13.24
N ASP A 174 6.36 3.71 -14.07
CA ASP A 174 7.40 4.65 -13.62
C ASP A 174 6.80 5.92 -12.99
N SER A 175 5.59 6.31 -13.42
CA SER A 175 4.86 7.47 -12.90
C SER A 175 3.56 7.04 -12.22
N PHE A 176 3.10 7.86 -11.26
CA PHE A 176 1.76 7.71 -10.73
C PHE A 176 0.71 8.01 -11.80
N MET A 177 -0.38 7.26 -11.78
CA MET A 177 -1.43 7.33 -12.79
C MET A 177 -2.50 8.36 -12.46
N VAL A 178 -2.77 8.57 -11.16
CA VAL A 178 -3.74 9.53 -10.66
C VAL A 178 -3.14 10.35 -9.55
N THR A 179 -3.40 11.66 -9.55
CA THR A 179 -2.80 12.62 -8.60
C THR A 179 -3.83 13.66 -8.19
N SER A 180 -3.77 14.09 -6.93
CA SER A 180 -4.56 15.21 -6.40
C SER A 180 -3.73 16.01 -5.40
N ASP A 181 -3.75 17.33 -5.52
CA ASP A 181 -3.15 18.24 -4.54
C ASP A 181 -4.19 18.65 -3.50
N GLN A 182 -3.80 18.61 -2.23
CA GLN A 182 -4.66 18.91 -1.09
C GLN A 182 -4.03 20.02 -0.23
N LYS A 183 -4.83 21.02 0.14
CA LYS A 183 -4.36 22.18 0.92
C LYS A 183 -4.24 21.89 2.43
N PHE A 184 -5.01 20.94 2.93
CA PHE A 184 -5.10 20.66 4.35
C PHE A 184 -4.33 19.40 4.71
N GLU A 185 -3.73 19.42 5.90
CA GLU A 185 -3.04 18.26 6.47
C GLU A 185 -3.98 17.05 6.53
N PRO A 186 -3.52 15.85 6.12
CA PRO A 186 -4.30 14.64 6.27
C PRO A 186 -4.64 14.36 7.74
N PRO A 187 -5.79 13.74 8.04
CA PRO A 187 -6.07 13.28 9.39
C PRO A 187 -5.06 12.19 9.80
N ALA A 188 -4.86 12.03 11.11
CA ALA A 188 -4.16 10.86 11.61
C ALA A 188 -5.05 9.63 11.46
N GLY A 189 -4.49 8.52 10.96
CA GLY A 189 -5.24 7.29 10.78
C GLY A 189 -4.38 6.12 10.34
N ARG A 190 -4.94 4.91 10.43
CA ARG A 190 -4.31 3.68 9.99
C ARG A 190 -4.47 3.51 8.48
N ALA A 191 -3.62 2.69 7.89
CA ALA A 191 -3.86 2.19 6.54
C ALA A 191 -5.08 1.27 6.48
N SER A 192 -5.62 1.05 5.29
CA SER A 192 -6.83 0.24 5.10
C SER A 192 -6.83 -0.51 3.78
N ILE A 193 -7.58 -1.59 3.75
CA ILE A 193 -8.06 -2.25 2.53
C ILE A 193 -9.58 -2.18 2.49
N TRP A 194 -10.12 -2.06 1.28
CA TRP A 194 -11.55 -1.93 1.02
C TRP A 194 -11.99 -2.85 -0.09
N GLY A 195 -13.19 -3.40 0.05
CA GLY A 195 -13.78 -4.24 -0.96
C GLY A 195 -15.30 -4.14 -1.01
N GLN A 196 -15.84 -4.20 -2.21
CA GLN A 196 -17.25 -4.39 -2.47
C GLN A 196 -17.40 -5.61 -3.38
N PRO A 197 -17.62 -6.81 -2.79
CA PRO A 197 -17.66 -8.08 -3.52
C PRO A 197 -19.01 -8.23 -4.21
N TYR A 198 -19.16 -7.59 -5.35
CA TYR A 198 -20.39 -7.64 -6.10
C TYR A 198 -20.69 -9.06 -6.58
N ALA A 199 -21.85 -9.60 -6.19
CA ALA A 199 -22.40 -10.82 -6.73
C ALA A 199 -21.67 -12.14 -6.43
N THR A 200 -21.39 -12.41 -5.19
CA THR A 200 -20.91 -13.73 -4.70
C THR A 200 -19.49 -14.12 -5.12
N THR A 201 -18.70 -13.20 -5.68
CA THR A 201 -17.28 -13.44 -5.92
C THR A 201 -16.46 -12.84 -4.79
N PRO A 202 -15.58 -13.63 -4.13
CA PRO A 202 -14.73 -13.10 -3.08
C PRO A 202 -13.69 -12.13 -3.62
N ILE A 203 -13.15 -11.28 -2.71
CA ILE A 203 -11.98 -10.45 -2.95
C ILE A 203 -10.87 -10.92 -2.02
N GLN A 204 -9.68 -11.13 -2.56
CA GLN A 204 -8.50 -11.58 -1.84
C GLN A 204 -7.50 -10.43 -1.73
N PHE A 205 -6.91 -10.25 -0.54
CA PHE A 205 -5.94 -9.21 -0.23
C PHE A 205 -4.67 -9.86 0.31
N ASP A 206 -3.51 -9.37 -0.14
CA ASP A 206 -2.24 -9.94 0.24
C ASP A 206 -1.10 -8.93 0.10
N ASP A 207 0.09 -9.26 0.64
CA ASP A 207 1.29 -8.42 0.61
C ASP A 207 1.03 -6.96 1.05
N LEU A 208 0.36 -6.81 2.20
CA LEU A 208 0.08 -5.48 2.77
C LEU A 208 1.35 -4.84 3.29
N VAL A 209 1.68 -3.65 2.81
CA VAL A 209 2.86 -2.90 3.25
C VAL A 209 2.49 -1.45 3.52
N VAL A 210 2.97 -0.90 4.63
CA VAL A 210 2.94 0.54 4.91
C VAL A 210 4.38 1.01 5.10
N ARG A 211 4.78 2.04 4.39
CA ARG A 211 6.12 2.63 4.48
C ARG A 211 6.06 4.10 4.82
N ARG A 212 7.08 4.56 5.55
CA ARG A 212 7.37 5.98 5.66
C ARG A 212 8.22 6.40 4.48
N LEU A 213 7.79 7.44 3.80
CA LEU A 213 8.58 8.08 2.74
C LEU A 213 9.60 9.01 3.39
N GLY A 214 10.82 9.03 2.88
CA GLY A 214 11.83 10.00 3.30
C GLY A 214 11.33 11.43 3.04
N GLY A 215 11.46 12.31 4.04
CA GLY A 215 11.18 13.73 3.88
C GLY A 215 12.20 14.36 2.92
N GLN A 216 11.74 15.22 2.04
CA GLN A 216 12.62 16.12 1.25
C GLN A 216 12.99 17.33 2.07
#